data_8df3a99348a5fbb8b2961eb845ef7d05
#
_entry.id   8df3a99348a5fbb8b2961eb845ef7d05
#
_cell.length_a   1.000
_cell.length_b   1.000
_cell.length_c   1.000
_cell.angle_alpha   90.00
_cell.angle_beta   90.00
_cell.angle_gamma   90.00
#
_symmetry.space_group_name_H-M   'P 1'
#
loop_
_entity.id
_entity.type
_entity.pdbx_description
1 polymer ?
#
loop_
_entity_poly.entity_id
_entity_poly.type
_entity_poly.pdbx_seq_one_letter_code
_entity_poly.pdbx_strand_id
1 'polypeptide(L)'
;MMPISIIAAAGIFLGIASVLQNPNIVGEGFVAVSGVQNTIGFIRAIVGALFGNLPILFAASVTIGLAKGEKTTAAFAAIIGFILFHITISYFLSLKGITAATMSVEALIESGQSTLEATRTVSLYESVLGIFTYRMNVFGGVIVGMLVATVHNRFYKTELPMAISYFGGKRLVPIMTTVTVPILGILMYFVWPFLGKGIESVGNLIADSGAFGVFLFGAIERLLVPTGLHHILNQLVRFTPIGGVAMINGEQVVGALNIFNQLLTESDPNMDIMREATRFLAQGKIPFMVFGLPAACYAMYKTARPGEKTRVKALLLAAAIASFTTGITEPIEFSFIFVSPILFIFHAIMSGLSFMLMNLLGVSIGNVQGGAIDLGVFGILRGLETQWFFAVIVGIFYAFAYYFVFKTVILRRNVKTPGREDETEPVVMTASNNAGISSTSDIGTTIVTALGGAENIQSIDNCFTRLRLVLVDSEKVDEKALKATGAAGVMKFDDKNVQVVYGPQVEGIALKVKDAANMAE
;
A
#
# COMPACT_ATOMS: atom_id res chain seq x y z
N MET A 1 -4.79 -3.60 0.17
CA MET A 1 -3.44 -3.90 0.70
C MET A 1 -2.62 -4.85 -0.20
N MET A 2 -3.21 -5.92 -0.80
CA MET A 2 -2.47 -6.88 -1.65
C MET A 2 -1.60 -6.27 -2.76
N PRO A 3 -2.05 -5.31 -3.59
CA PRO A 3 -1.18 -4.75 -4.63
C PRO A 3 0.05 -4.03 -4.08
N ILE A 4 -0.07 -3.40 -2.92
CA ILE A 4 1.04 -2.68 -2.29
C ILE A 4 2.14 -3.65 -1.84
N SER A 5 1.76 -4.81 -1.30
CA SER A 5 2.72 -5.86 -0.93
C SER A 5 3.44 -6.42 -2.15
N ILE A 6 2.74 -6.58 -3.27
CA ILE A 6 3.33 -7.03 -4.55
C ILE A 6 4.31 -5.97 -5.08
N ILE A 7 3.96 -4.68 -5.03
CA ILE A 7 4.84 -3.57 -5.44
C ILE A 7 6.14 -3.60 -4.63
N ALA A 8 6.03 -3.73 -3.29
CA ALA A 8 7.18 -3.76 -2.41
C ALA A 8 8.11 -4.96 -2.71
N ALA A 9 7.55 -6.16 -2.84
CA ALA A 9 8.31 -7.36 -3.17
C ALA A 9 8.96 -7.26 -4.56
N ALA A 10 8.21 -6.84 -5.57
CA ALA A 10 8.71 -6.64 -6.92
C ALA A 10 9.87 -5.61 -6.96
N GLY A 11 9.75 -4.51 -6.20
CA GLY A 11 10.82 -3.53 -6.04
C GLY A 11 12.09 -4.15 -5.46
N ILE A 12 11.98 -4.94 -4.40
CA ILE A 12 13.14 -5.64 -3.80
C ILE A 12 13.81 -6.56 -4.82
N PHE A 13 13.04 -7.38 -5.56
CA PHE A 13 13.60 -8.24 -6.61
C PHE A 13 14.34 -7.44 -7.70
N LEU A 14 13.76 -6.31 -8.11
CA LEU A 14 14.40 -5.43 -9.09
C LEU A 14 15.70 -4.81 -8.53
N GLY A 15 15.70 -4.39 -7.26
CA GLY A 15 16.87 -3.87 -6.58
C GLY A 15 18.00 -4.90 -6.49
N ILE A 16 17.69 -6.14 -6.10
CA ILE A 16 18.65 -7.24 -6.07
C ILE A 16 19.19 -7.51 -7.48
N ALA A 17 18.33 -7.58 -8.49
CA ALA A 17 18.71 -7.75 -9.88
C ALA A 17 19.66 -6.64 -10.35
N SER A 18 19.40 -5.39 -9.99
CA SER A 18 20.26 -4.24 -10.28
C SER A 18 21.65 -4.37 -9.63
N VAL A 19 21.70 -4.77 -8.36
CA VAL A 19 22.97 -5.02 -7.64
C VAL A 19 23.80 -6.12 -8.34
N LEU A 20 23.17 -7.22 -8.74
CA LEU A 20 23.81 -8.34 -9.42
C LEU A 20 24.26 -8.02 -10.85
N GLN A 21 23.82 -6.92 -11.44
CA GLN A 21 24.27 -6.45 -12.75
C GLN A 21 25.28 -5.30 -12.67
N ASN A 22 25.57 -4.81 -11.50
CA ASN A 22 26.55 -3.73 -11.35
C ASN A 22 27.98 -4.31 -11.28
N PRO A 23 28.83 -4.11 -12.31
CA PRO A 23 30.18 -4.65 -12.36
C PRO A 23 31.07 -4.14 -11.23
N ASN A 24 30.79 -2.94 -10.69
CA ASN A 24 31.52 -2.37 -9.56
C ASN A 24 31.26 -3.09 -8.24
N ILE A 25 30.13 -3.84 -8.15
CA ILE A 25 29.74 -4.59 -6.93
C ILE A 25 30.14 -6.06 -7.07
N VAL A 26 29.75 -6.71 -8.17
CA VAL A 26 29.90 -8.16 -8.34
C VAL A 26 31.09 -8.55 -9.23
N GLY A 27 31.77 -7.58 -9.86
CA GLY A 27 32.90 -7.77 -10.77
C GLY A 27 32.47 -8.10 -12.22
N GLU A 28 33.31 -7.67 -13.17
CA GLU A 28 33.06 -7.85 -14.62
C GLU A 28 32.89 -9.32 -15.03
N GLY A 29 33.69 -10.23 -14.43
CA GLY A 29 33.61 -11.66 -14.73
C GLY A 29 32.26 -12.28 -14.38
N PHE A 30 31.59 -11.83 -13.33
CA PHE A 30 30.24 -12.27 -12.95
C PHE A 30 29.18 -11.73 -13.90
N VAL A 31 29.29 -10.44 -14.26
CA VAL A 31 28.35 -9.79 -15.19
C VAL A 31 28.49 -10.37 -16.61
N ALA A 32 29.67 -10.84 -17.01
CA ALA A 32 29.91 -11.45 -18.33
C ALA A 32 29.28 -12.86 -18.49
N VAL A 33 28.81 -13.50 -17.42
CA VAL A 33 28.19 -14.83 -17.50
C VAL A 33 26.80 -14.76 -18.10
N SER A 34 26.63 -15.22 -19.33
CA SER A 34 25.36 -15.16 -20.07
C SER A 34 24.17 -15.79 -19.33
N GLY A 35 24.39 -16.91 -18.63
CA GLY A 35 23.34 -17.55 -17.83
C GLY A 35 22.83 -16.68 -16.68
N VAL A 36 23.72 -15.92 -16.04
CA VAL A 36 23.36 -14.95 -14.98
C VAL A 36 22.54 -13.81 -15.58
N GLN A 37 23.00 -13.23 -16.69
CA GLN A 37 22.30 -12.12 -17.35
C GLN A 37 20.93 -12.52 -17.84
N ASN A 38 20.77 -13.70 -18.42
CA ASN A 38 19.47 -14.22 -18.85
C ASN A 38 18.49 -14.40 -17.67
N THR A 39 18.98 -14.93 -16.53
CA THR A 39 18.16 -15.11 -15.33
C THR A 39 17.71 -13.76 -14.76
N ILE A 40 18.61 -12.80 -14.70
CA ILE A 40 18.28 -11.46 -14.22
C ILE A 40 17.31 -10.76 -15.19
N GLY A 41 17.54 -10.88 -16.50
CA GLY A 41 16.63 -10.39 -17.54
C GLY A 41 15.22 -10.98 -17.39
N PHE A 42 15.11 -12.28 -17.08
CA PHE A 42 13.83 -12.92 -16.81
C PHE A 42 13.14 -12.36 -15.56
N ILE A 43 13.87 -12.16 -14.45
CA ILE A 43 13.32 -11.51 -13.24
C ILE A 43 12.80 -10.12 -13.56
N ARG A 44 13.57 -9.31 -14.30
CA ARG A 44 13.15 -7.97 -14.74
C ARG A 44 11.89 -8.00 -15.59
N ALA A 45 11.79 -8.93 -16.53
CA ALA A 45 10.60 -9.07 -17.38
C ALA A 45 9.34 -9.38 -16.55
N ILE A 46 9.44 -10.28 -15.56
CA ILE A 46 8.33 -10.59 -14.64
C ILE A 46 7.94 -9.35 -13.83
N VAL A 47 8.93 -8.67 -13.25
CA VAL A 47 8.67 -7.47 -12.43
C VAL A 47 8.07 -6.35 -13.29
N GLY A 48 8.59 -6.13 -14.50
CA GLY A 48 8.05 -5.17 -15.46
C GLY A 48 6.59 -5.46 -15.81
N ALA A 49 6.26 -6.73 -16.06
CA ALA A 49 4.88 -7.15 -16.32
C ALA A 49 3.96 -6.90 -15.12
N LEU A 50 4.43 -7.12 -13.89
CA LEU A 50 3.67 -6.80 -12.67
C LEU A 50 3.40 -5.29 -12.55
N PHE A 51 4.42 -4.45 -12.73
CA PHE A 51 4.27 -2.99 -12.66
C PHE A 51 3.36 -2.45 -13.77
N GLY A 52 3.49 -2.94 -15.00
CA GLY A 52 2.65 -2.54 -16.13
C GLY A 52 1.16 -2.89 -15.96
N ASN A 53 0.85 -3.91 -15.15
CA ASN A 53 -0.52 -4.38 -14.92
C ASN A 53 -1.06 -4.03 -13.53
N LEU A 54 -0.39 -3.15 -12.77
CA LEU A 54 -0.88 -2.69 -11.47
C LEU A 54 -2.31 -2.15 -11.50
N PRO A 55 -2.75 -1.35 -12.50
CA PRO A 55 -4.09 -0.79 -12.51
C PRO A 55 -5.20 -1.84 -12.44
N ILE A 56 -5.10 -2.95 -13.16
CA ILE A 56 -6.10 -4.03 -13.12
C ILE A 56 -6.07 -4.78 -11.77
N LEU A 57 -4.86 -4.94 -11.17
CA LEU A 57 -4.72 -5.54 -9.85
C LEU A 57 -5.37 -4.66 -8.77
N PHE A 58 -5.28 -3.32 -8.91
CA PHE A 58 -5.99 -2.39 -8.04
C PHE A 58 -7.50 -2.46 -8.22
N ALA A 59 -8.00 -2.54 -9.47
CA ALA A 59 -9.43 -2.70 -9.73
C ALA A 59 -9.99 -3.93 -9.03
N ALA A 60 -9.36 -5.09 -9.21
CA ALA A 60 -9.76 -6.34 -8.56
C ALA A 60 -9.68 -6.24 -7.02
N SER A 61 -8.56 -5.73 -6.48
CA SER A 61 -8.35 -5.67 -5.02
C SER A 61 -9.31 -4.71 -4.32
N VAL A 62 -9.59 -3.54 -4.91
CA VAL A 62 -10.56 -2.59 -4.37
C VAL A 62 -11.95 -3.19 -4.36
N THR A 63 -12.34 -3.85 -5.46
CA THR A 63 -13.64 -4.50 -5.57
C THR A 63 -13.79 -5.61 -4.53
N ILE A 64 -12.79 -6.50 -4.39
CA ILE A 64 -12.78 -7.58 -3.39
C ILE A 64 -12.87 -7.00 -1.96
N GLY A 65 -12.12 -5.91 -1.69
CA GLY A 65 -12.09 -5.30 -0.36
C GLY A 65 -13.40 -4.63 0.05
N LEU A 66 -14.18 -4.14 -0.92
CA LEU A 66 -15.47 -3.48 -0.69
C LEU A 66 -16.68 -4.41 -0.88
N ALA A 67 -16.48 -5.61 -1.44
CA ALA A 67 -17.54 -6.59 -1.67
C ALA A 67 -18.03 -7.20 -0.34
N LYS A 68 -19.36 -7.24 -0.16
CA LYS A 68 -20.05 -7.77 1.03
C LYS A 68 -20.21 -9.30 1.05
N GLY A 69 -19.84 -9.98 -0.03
CA GLY A 69 -19.91 -11.44 -0.18
C GLY A 69 -19.53 -11.82 -1.60
N GLU A 70 -19.48 -13.10 -1.96
CA GLU A 70 -19.18 -13.61 -3.31
C GLU A 70 -17.95 -12.87 -3.94
N LYS A 71 -16.84 -12.82 -3.19
CA LYS A 71 -15.64 -12.04 -3.55
C LYS A 71 -15.03 -12.46 -4.89
N THR A 72 -15.15 -13.74 -5.23
CA THR A 72 -14.69 -14.30 -6.53
C THR A 72 -15.45 -13.69 -7.71
N THR A 73 -16.78 -13.60 -7.59
CA THR A 73 -17.64 -12.92 -8.58
C THR A 73 -17.30 -11.44 -8.70
N ALA A 74 -17.03 -10.78 -7.56
CA ALA A 74 -16.63 -9.38 -7.52
C ALA A 74 -15.30 -9.15 -8.24
N ALA A 75 -14.29 -10.01 -8.02
CA ALA A 75 -13.00 -9.96 -8.71
C ALA A 75 -13.15 -10.14 -10.22
N PHE A 76 -13.92 -11.14 -10.65
CA PHE A 76 -14.17 -11.41 -12.07
C PHE A 76 -14.88 -10.23 -12.75
N ALA A 77 -15.89 -9.66 -12.11
CA ALA A 77 -16.59 -8.47 -12.61
C ALA A 77 -15.66 -7.25 -12.71
N ALA A 78 -14.72 -7.09 -11.76
CA ALA A 78 -13.76 -6.00 -11.79
C ALA A 78 -12.80 -6.09 -12.99
N ILE A 79 -12.34 -7.29 -13.33
CA ILE A 79 -11.46 -7.52 -14.48
C ILE A 79 -12.20 -7.18 -15.78
N ILE A 80 -13.43 -7.68 -15.95
CA ILE A 80 -14.27 -7.35 -17.12
C ILE A 80 -14.52 -5.85 -17.17
N GLY A 81 -14.93 -5.26 -16.05
CA GLY A 81 -15.20 -3.83 -15.96
C GLY A 81 -13.98 -2.98 -16.34
N PHE A 82 -12.79 -3.33 -15.86
CA PHE A 82 -11.56 -2.61 -16.17
C PHE A 82 -11.25 -2.61 -17.69
N ILE A 83 -11.40 -3.75 -18.33
CA ILE A 83 -11.21 -3.88 -19.79
C ILE A 83 -12.22 -3.02 -20.54
N LEU A 84 -13.51 -3.13 -20.20
CA LEU A 84 -14.59 -2.38 -20.86
C LEU A 84 -14.44 -0.87 -20.65
N PHE A 85 -13.96 -0.45 -19.51
CA PHE A 85 -13.67 0.95 -19.21
C PHE A 85 -12.68 1.55 -20.21
N HIS A 86 -11.54 0.89 -20.39
CA HIS A 86 -10.50 1.36 -21.30
C HIS A 86 -10.91 1.23 -22.77
N ILE A 87 -11.62 0.16 -23.16
CA ILE A 87 -12.19 0.01 -24.52
C ILE A 87 -13.14 1.17 -24.82
N THR A 88 -14.00 1.54 -23.88
CA THR A 88 -14.95 2.63 -24.07
C THR A 88 -14.24 3.95 -24.31
N ILE A 89 -13.25 4.29 -23.48
CA ILE A 89 -12.47 5.53 -23.66
C ILE A 89 -11.71 5.50 -24.99
N SER A 90 -11.06 4.39 -25.31
CA SER A 90 -10.33 4.17 -26.56
C SER A 90 -11.23 4.42 -27.79
N TYR A 91 -12.44 3.89 -27.76
CA TYR A 91 -13.41 4.09 -28.82
C TYR A 91 -13.72 5.57 -29.05
N PHE A 92 -14.03 6.33 -27.99
CA PHE A 92 -14.33 7.76 -28.10
C PHE A 92 -13.10 8.59 -28.51
N LEU A 93 -11.90 8.19 -28.11
CA LEU A 93 -10.65 8.81 -28.59
C LEU A 93 -10.46 8.58 -30.08
N SER A 94 -10.69 7.37 -30.55
CA SER A 94 -10.54 7.00 -31.97
C SER A 94 -11.51 7.77 -32.87
N LEU A 95 -12.73 8.07 -32.42
CA LEU A 95 -13.69 8.92 -33.16
C LEU A 95 -13.15 10.35 -33.40
N LYS A 96 -12.19 10.81 -32.59
CA LYS A 96 -11.50 12.10 -32.78
C LYS A 96 -10.15 11.97 -33.48
N GLY A 97 -9.84 10.79 -34.02
CA GLY A 97 -8.55 10.54 -34.66
C GLY A 97 -7.37 10.43 -33.65
N ILE A 98 -7.65 10.32 -32.34
CA ILE A 98 -6.66 10.16 -31.29
C ILE A 98 -6.39 8.66 -31.10
N THR A 99 -5.28 8.18 -31.65
CA THR A 99 -4.88 6.77 -31.66
C THR A 99 -3.39 6.65 -31.30
N ALA A 100 -2.91 5.44 -31.04
CA ALA A 100 -1.49 5.20 -30.80
C ALA A 100 -0.59 5.69 -31.95
N ALA A 101 -1.07 5.60 -33.20
CA ALA A 101 -0.31 6.03 -34.36
C ALA A 101 -0.25 7.58 -34.48
N THR A 102 -1.35 8.27 -34.18
CA THR A 102 -1.41 9.75 -34.29
C THR A 102 -0.83 10.47 -33.05
N MET A 103 -0.74 9.77 -31.93
CA MET A 103 -0.21 10.29 -30.66
C MET A 103 1.17 9.70 -30.35
N SER A 104 2.02 9.53 -31.34
CA SER A 104 3.46 9.31 -31.16
C SER A 104 4.22 10.63 -31.19
N VAL A 105 5.41 10.70 -30.58
CA VAL A 105 6.23 11.91 -30.55
C VAL A 105 6.60 12.32 -31.97
N GLU A 106 6.94 11.34 -32.82
CA GLU A 106 7.29 11.53 -34.22
C GLU A 106 6.14 12.15 -35.02
N ALA A 107 4.94 11.56 -34.90
CA ALA A 107 3.74 12.04 -35.62
C ALA A 107 3.35 13.47 -35.20
N LEU A 108 3.52 13.81 -33.92
CA LEU A 108 3.22 15.15 -33.42
C LEU A 108 4.27 16.18 -33.86
N ILE A 109 5.54 15.82 -33.94
CA ILE A 109 6.59 16.69 -34.51
C ILE A 109 6.36 16.90 -36.01
N GLU A 110 6.00 15.87 -36.77
CA GLU A 110 5.64 15.98 -38.17
C GLU A 110 4.42 16.90 -38.38
N SER A 111 3.50 16.96 -37.41
CA SER A 111 2.35 17.88 -37.43
C SER A 111 2.70 19.32 -37.04
N GLY A 112 3.98 19.62 -36.71
CA GLY A 112 4.48 20.95 -36.42
C GLY A 112 4.60 21.31 -34.94
N GLN A 113 4.42 20.35 -34.02
CA GLN A 113 4.64 20.58 -32.58
C GLN A 113 6.15 20.56 -32.25
N SER A 114 6.56 21.33 -31.25
CA SER A 114 7.89 21.20 -30.68
C SER A 114 8.05 19.86 -29.97
N THR A 115 9.27 19.33 -29.87
CA THR A 115 9.56 18.07 -29.17
C THR A 115 9.02 18.06 -27.73
N LEU A 116 9.10 19.20 -27.04
CA LEU A 116 8.61 19.33 -25.67
C LEU A 116 7.08 19.24 -25.60
N GLU A 117 6.37 19.91 -26.52
CA GLU A 117 4.90 19.86 -26.57
C GLU A 117 4.40 18.49 -27.00
N ALA A 118 5.02 17.88 -28.02
CA ALA A 118 4.72 16.52 -28.45
C ALA A 118 4.89 15.52 -27.29
N THR A 119 6.01 15.60 -26.57
CA THR A 119 6.29 14.75 -25.41
C THR A 119 5.24 14.94 -24.30
N ARG A 120 4.86 16.17 -23.98
CA ARG A 120 3.79 16.46 -23.02
C ARG A 120 2.44 15.90 -23.46
N THR A 121 2.10 16.05 -24.74
CA THR A 121 0.84 15.55 -25.28
C THR A 121 0.78 14.02 -25.22
N VAL A 122 1.82 13.31 -25.63
CA VAL A 122 1.92 11.85 -25.55
C VAL A 122 1.80 11.36 -24.11
N SER A 123 2.33 12.11 -23.14
CA SER A 123 2.28 11.75 -21.72
C SER A 123 0.87 11.62 -21.13
N LEU A 124 -0.13 12.18 -21.79
CA LEU A 124 -1.54 12.09 -21.36
C LEU A 124 -2.18 10.73 -21.70
N TYR A 125 -1.53 9.94 -22.54
CA TYR A 125 -2.03 8.67 -23.04
C TYR A 125 -1.11 7.51 -22.65
N GLU A 126 -1.64 6.31 -22.65
CA GLU A 126 -0.91 5.07 -22.40
C GLU A 126 -1.59 3.88 -23.09
N SER A 127 -0.89 2.78 -23.20
CA SER A 127 -1.46 1.50 -23.64
C SER A 127 -1.66 0.59 -22.43
N VAL A 128 -2.91 0.30 -22.07
CA VAL A 128 -3.30 -0.57 -20.97
C VAL A 128 -3.81 -1.88 -21.55
N LEU A 129 -3.15 -2.99 -21.30
CA LEU A 129 -3.48 -4.30 -21.89
C LEU A 129 -3.60 -4.26 -23.44
N GLY A 130 -2.76 -3.45 -24.09
CA GLY A 130 -2.82 -3.24 -25.54
C GLY A 130 -3.91 -2.27 -26.03
N ILE A 131 -4.69 -1.69 -25.13
CA ILE A 131 -5.76 -0.72 -25.44
C ILE A 131 -5.20 0.68 -25.26
N PHE A 132 -5.13 1.48 -26.33
CA PHE A 132 -4.71 2.89 -26.25
C PHE A 132 -5.79 3.73 -25.58
N THR A 133 -5.44 4.45 -24.52
CA THR A 133 -6.39 5.14 -23.65
C THR A 133 -5.75 6.33 -22.93
N TYR A 134 -6.51 7.07 -22.13
CA TYR A 134 -5.90 8.05 -21.23
C TYR A 134 -5.02 7.39 -20.18
N ARG A 135 -3.90 8.05 -19.83
CA ARG A 135 -3.03 7.64 -18.73
C ARG A 135 -3.70 7.91 -17.40
N MET A 136 -4.40 6.93 -16.90
CA MET A 136 -5.06 6.97 -15.59
C MET A 136 -4.33 6.16 -14.53
N ASN A 137 -3.40 5.31 -14.95
CA ASN A 137 -2.65 4.43 -14.07
C ASN A 137 -3.56 3.73 -13.02
N VAL A 138 -3.09 3.65 -11.78
CA VAL A 138 -3.83 3.04 -10.67
C VAL A 138 -5.18 3.71 -10.39
N PHE A 139 -5.35 5.01 -10.73
CA PHE A 139 -6.63 5.71 -10.51
C PHE A 139 -7.76 5.11 -11.34
N GLY A 140 -7.51 4.79 -12.60
CA GLY A 140 -8.50 4.09 -13.44
C GLY A 140 -8.96 2.78 -12.77
N GLY A 141 -7.99 2.01 -12.24
CA GLY A 141 -8.29 0.79 -11.50
C GLY A 141 -9.13 1.02 -10.24
N VAL A 142 -8.78 2.01 -9.43
CA VAL A 142 -9.51 2.35 -8.19
C VAL A 142 -10.94 2.82 -8.50
N ILE A 143 -11.13 3.69 -9.48
CA ILE A 143 -12.44 4.22 -9.88
C ILE A 143 -13.35 3.09 -10.37
N VAL A 144 -12.84 2.25 -11.27
CA VAL A 144 -13.56 1.06 -11.75
C VAL A 144 -13.87 0.12 -10.59
N GLY A 145 -12.90 -0.15 -9.72
CA GLY A 145 -13.06 -1.03 -8.58
C GLY A 145 -14.16 -0.57 -7.61
N MET A 146 -14.26 0.72 -7.35
CA MET A 146 -15.33 1.30 -6.49
C MET A 146 -16.71 1.17 -7.15
N LEU A 147 -16.83 1.46 -8.44
CA LEU A 147 -18.09 1.30 -9.16
C LEU A 147 -18.53 -0.16 -9.17
N VAL A 148 -17.63 -1.08 -9.55
CA VAL A 148 -17.95 -2.51 -9.63
C VAL A 148 -18.31 -3.08 -8.27
N ALA A 149 -17.64 -2.66 -7.19
CA ALA A 149 -18.03 -3.04 -5.83
C ALA A 149 -19.44 -2.57 -5.48
N THR A 150 -19.81 -1.36 -5.89
CA THR A 150 -21.14 -0.79 -5.67
C THR A 150 -22.20 -1.61 -6.44
N VAL A 151 -21.95 -1.89 -7.72
CA VAL A 151 -22.79 -2.74 -8.56
C VAL A 151 -22.89 -4.15 -7.96
N HIS A 152 -21.77 -4.75 -7.56
CA HIS A 152 -21.74 -6.05 -6.92
C HIS A 152 -22.62 -6.08 -5.67
N ASN A 153 -22.40 -5.16 -4.74
CA ASN A 153 -23.13 -5.10 -3.48
C ASN A 153 -24.64 -4.86 -3.67
N ARG A 154 -25.03 -4.26 -4.78
CA ARG A 154 -26.45 -4.03 -5.13
C ARG A 154 -27.11 -5.26 -5.70
N PHE A 155 -26.41 -6.02 -6.56
CA PHE A 155 -27.04 -7.02 -7.44
C PHE A 155 -26.71 -8.49 -7.11
N TYR A 156 -25.70 -8.82 -6.31
CA TYR A 156 -25.25 -10.20 -6.08
C TYR A 156 -26.29 -11.12 -5.41
N LYS A 157 -27.33 -10.56 -4.77
CA LYS A 157 -28.45 -11.29 -4.17
C LYS A 157 -29.79 -11.08 -4.88
N THR A 158 -29.80 -10.35 -6.01
CA THR A 158 -31.05 -10.00 -6.70
C THR A 158 -31.63 -11.20 -7.40
N GLU A 159 -32.84 -11.58 -7.01
CA GLU A 159 -33.63 -12.60 -7.69
C GLU A 159 -34.35 -11.96 -8.88
N LEU A 160 -34.37 -12.66 -10.02
CA LEU A 160 -35.06 -12.24 -11.23
C LEU A 160 -36.30 -13.12 -11.46
N PRO A 161 -37.31 -12.63 -12.21
CA PRO A 161 -38.49 -13.40 -12.60
C PRO A 161 -38.11 -14.75 -13.21
N MET A 162 -38.96 -15.76 -13.09
CA MET A 162 -38.71 -17.15 -13.47
C MET A 162 -38.16 -17.27 -14.90
N ALA A 163 -38.68 -16.52 -15.86
CA ALA A 163 -38.28 -16.57 -17.28
C ALA A 163 -36.81 -16.19 -17.52
N ILE A 164 -36.21 -15.38 -16.64
CA ILE A 164 -34.82 -14.89 -16.71
C ILE A 164 -34.03 -15.18 -15.45
N SER A 165 -34.53 -16.05 -14.57
CA SER A 165 -33.93 -16.38 -13.27
C SER A 165 -32.48 -16.90 -13.38
N TYR A 166 -32.12 -17.53 -14.50
CA TYR A 166 -30.76 -17.98 -14.79
C TYR A 166 -29.72 -16.85 -14.68
N PHE A 167 -30.09 -15.62 -14.99
CA PHE A 167 -29.21 -14.45 -14.93
C PHE A 167 -29.21 -13.75 -13.55
N GLY A 168 -29.99 -14.22 -12.60
CA GLY A 168 -30.10 -13.66 -11.25
C GLY A 168 -28.90 -13.95 -10.35
N GLY A 169 -28.90 -13.33 -9.18
CA GLY A 169 -27.88 -13.49 -8.15
C GLY A 169 -26.49 -13.06 -8.63
N LYS A 170 -25.48 -13.87 -8.32
CA LYS A 170 -24.07 -13.58 -8.66
C LYS A 170 -23.82 -13.43 -10.16
N ARG A 171 -24.61 -14.06 -11.02
CA ARG A 171 -24.48 -13.95 -12.50
C ARG A 171 -24.94 -12.58 -13.02
N LEU A 172 -25.82 -11.90 -12.30
CA LEU A 172 -26.28 -10.56 -12.66
C LEU A 172 -25.18 -9.50 -12.52
N VAL A 173 -24.23 -9.71 -11.61
CA VAL A 173 -23.16 -8.74 -11.35
C VAL A 173 -22.30 -8.45 -12.59
N PRO A 174 -21.68 -9.43 -13.27
CA PRO A 174 -20.93 -9.16 -14.50
C PRO A 174 -21.81 -8.50 -15.59
N ILE A 175 -23.07 -8.92 -15.72
CA ILE A 175 -24.00 -8.35 -16.71
C ILE A 175 -24.24 -6.86 -16.41
N MET A 176 -24.54 -6.50 -15.17
CA MET A 176 -24.74 -5.10 -14.79
C MET A 176 -23.44 -4.29 -14.91
N THR A 177 -22.29 -4.92 -14.68
CA THR A 177 -20.98 -4.30 -14.89
C THR A 177 -20.77 -3.94 -16.37
N THR A 178 -21.17 -4.82 -17.32
CA THR A 178 -21.04 -4.52 -18.75
C THR A 178 -21.92 -3.36 -19.23
N VAL A 179 -22.94 -3.00 -18.48
CA VAL A 179 -23.79 -1.84 -18.76
C VAL A 179 -23.30 -0.59 -18.06
N THR A 180 -22.95 -0.70 -16.77
CA THR A 180 -22.65 0.47 -15.94
C THR A 180 -21.23 1.02 -16.16
N VAL A 181 -20.26 0.16 -16.42
CA VAL A 181 -18.86 0.61 -16.60
C VAL A 181 -18.64 1.37 -17.91
N PRO A 182 -19.22 1.02 -19.06
CA PRO A 182 -19.16 1.89 -20.25
C PRO A 182 -19.72 3.29 -20.00
N ILE A 183 -20.78 3.44 -19.20
CA ILE A 183 -21.32 4.76 -18.84
C ILE A 183 -20.26 5.55 -18.05
N LEU A 184 -19.55 4.90 -17.12
CA LEU A 184 -18.42 5.51 -16.43
C LEU A 184 -17.29 5.85 -17.41
N GLY A 185 -16.98 5.00 -18.37
CA GLY A 185 -15.97 5.25 -19.41
C GLY A 185 -16.28 6.49 -20.24
N ILE A 186 -17.54 6.66 -20.67
CA ILE A 186 -18.00 7.87 -21.36
C ILE A 186 -17.85 9.11 -20.45
N LEU A 187 -18.28 9.03 -19.19
CA LEU A 187 -18.13 10.12 -18.25
C LEU A 187 -16.66 10.51 -18.09
N MET A 188 -15.77 9.52 -17.89
CA MET A 188 -14.35 9.77 -17.70
C MET A 188 -13.64 10.25 -18.97
N TYR A 189 -14.12 9.92 -20.13
CA TYR A 189 -13.63 10.49 -21.39
C TYR A 189 -13.74 12.04 -21.38
N PHE A 190 -14.81 12.59 -20.83
CA PHE A 190 -14.97 14.05 -20.70
C PHE A 190 -14.31 14.64 -19.46
N VAL A 191 -14.34 13.93 -18.35
CA VAL A 191 -13.90 14.45 -17.03
C VAL A 191 -12.39 14.32 -16.84
N TRP A 192 -11.77 13.22 -17.31
CA TRP A 192 -10.35 12.96 -17.06
C TRP A 192 -9.39 14.03 -17.56
N PRO A 193 -9.56 14.66 -18.75
CA PRO A 193 -8.67 15.73 -19.19
C PRO A 193 -8.60 16.92 -18.22
N PHE A 194 -9.69 17.22 -17.50
CA PHE A 194 -9.70 18.28 -16.47
C PHE A 194 -8.99 17.83 -15.20
N LEU A 195 -9.25 16.60 -14.77
CA LEU A 195 -8.56 16.01 -13.61
C LEU A 195 -7.06 15.87 -13.88
N GLY A 196 -6.67 15.42 -15.05
CA GLY A 196 -5.27 15.30 -15.47
C GLY A 196 -4.54 16.64 -15.40
N LYS A 197 -5.14 17.72 -15.93
CA LYS A 197 -4.59 19.09 -15.82
C LYS A 197 -4.50 19.56 -14.38
N GLY A 198 -5.48 19.26 -13.54
CA GLY A 198 -5.44 19.56 -12.09
C GLY A 198 -4.29 18.83 -11.39
N ILE A 199 -4.12 17.55 -11.69
CA ILE A 199 -3.02 16.73 -11.18
C ILE A 199 -1.66 17.29 -11.63
N GLU A 200 -1.52 17.66 -12.89
CA GLU A 200 -0.31 18.28 -13.44
C GLU A 200 -0.01 19.62 -12.76
N SER A 201 -1.02 20.47 -12.53
CA SER A 201 -0.86 21.76 -11.84
C SER A 201 -0.37 21.59 -10.40
N VAL A 202 -0.89 20.60 -9.67
CA VAL A 202 -0.41 20.25 -8.32
C VAL A 202 1.03 19.73 -8.38
N GLY A 203 1.34 18.91 -9.38
CA GLY A 203 2.70 18.41 -9.61
C GLY A 203 3.71 19.53 -9.85
N ASN A 204 3.36 20.48 -10.72
CA ASN A 204 4.20 21.64 -11.01
C ASN A 204 4.38 22.51 -9.76
N LEU A 205 3.32 22.76 -8.97
CA LEU A 205 3.41 23.49 -7.72
C LEU A 205 4.39 22.84 -6.72
N ILE A 206 4.34 21.53 -6.59
CA ILE A 206 5.26 20.77 -5.73
C ILE A 206 6.69 20.82 -6.27
N ALA A 207 6.87 20.66 -7.58
CA ALA A 207 8.17 20.72 -8.25
C ALA A 207 8.80 22.11 -8.12
N ASP A 208 8.04 23.17 -8.37
CA ASP A 208 8.49 24.55 -8.30
C ASP A 208 8.78 25.02 -6.87
N SER A 209 8.15 24.36 -5.86
CA SER A 209 8.41 24.62 -4.44
C SER A 209 9.73 24.00 -3.93
N GLY A 210 10.46 23.27 -4.75
CA GLY A 210 11.75 22.68 -4.41
C GLY A 210 11.71 21.83 -3.12
N ALA A 211 12.68 22.04 -2.23
CA ALA A 211 12.78 21.29 -0.98
C ALA A 211 11.56 21.46 -0.06
N PHE A 212 10.88 22.61 -0.11
CA PHE A 212 9.66 22.83 0.69
C PHE A 212 8.47 22.01 0.17
N GLY A 213 8.35 21.80 -1.13
CA GLY A 213 7.35 20.88 -1.70
C GLY A 213 7.54 19.45 -1.22
N VAL A 214 8.80 19.01 -1.11
CA VAL A 214 9.16 17.69 -0.57
C VAL A 214 8.80 17.57 0.94
N PHE A 215 9.03 18.65 1.71
CA PHE A 215 8.56 18.74 3.11
C PHE A 215 7.05 18.59 3.21
N LEU A 216 6.29 19.35 2.41
CA LEU A 216 4.83 19.30 2.43
C LEU A 216 4.31 17.90 2.10
N PHE A 217 4.90 17.24 1.09
CA PHE A 217 4.56 15.86 0.75
C PHE A 217 4.70 14.93 1.95
N GLY A 218 5.87 14.91 2.60
CA GLY A 218 6.14 14.03 3.75
C GLY A 218 5.23 14.32 4.96
N ALA A 219 4.94 15.59 5.23
CA ALA A 219 4.04 16.00 6.32
C ALA A 219 2.58 15.60 6.04
N ILE A 220 2.07 15.89 4.83
CA ILE A 220 0.71 15.54 4.42
C ILE A 220 0.53 14.03 4.36
N GLU A 221 1.53 13.28 3.88
CA GLU A 221 1.48 11.82 3.86
C GLU A 221 1.16 11.27 5.26
N ARG A 222 1.83 11.75 6.31
CA ARG A 222 1.56 11.31 7.68
C ARG A 222 0.23 11.82 8.22
N LEU A 223 -0.17 13.06 7.93
CA LEU A 223 -1.48 13.59 8.33
C LEU A 223 -2.66 12.78 7.74
N LEU A 224 -2.47 12.16 6.58
CA LEU A 224 -3.49 11.33 5.91
C LEU A 224 -3.53 9.88 6.41
N VAL A 225 -2.59 9.42 7.25
CA VAL A 225 -2.56 8.03 7.76
C VAL A 225 -3.85 7.63 8.47
N PRO A 226 -4.45 8.43 9.37
CA PRO A 226 -5.67 8.04 10.08
C PRO A 226 -6.86 7.77 9.16
N THR A 227 -6.91 8.44 8.01
CA THR A 227 -7.97 8.29 7.01
C THR A 227 -7.67 7.20 5.97
N GLY A 228 -6.44 6.70 5.91
CA GLY A 228 -5.97 5.78 4.86
C GLY A 228 -5.71 6.44 3.50
N LEU A 229 -5.96 7.76 3.35
CA LEU A 229 -5.81 8.49 2.09
C LEU A 229 -4.33 8.68 1.68
N HIS A 230 -3.37 8.48 2.60
CA HIS A 230 -1.94 8.52 2.30
C HIS A 230 -1.55 7.52 1.19
N HIS A 231 -2.26 6.41 1.05
CA HIS A 231 -2.05 5.48 -0.06
C HIS A 231 -2.36 6.13 -1.41
N ILE A 232 -3.41 6.96 -1.51
CA ILE A 232 -3.77 7.69 -2.74
C ILE A 232 -2.67 8.70 -3.08
N LEU A 233 -2.22 9.50 -2.10
CA LEU A 233 -1.13 10.45 -2.29
C LEU A 233 0.15 9.77 -2.79
N ASN A 234 0.51 8.64 -2.19
CA ASN A 234 1.67 7.86 -2.62
C ASN A 234 1.54 7.35 -4.07
N GLN A 235 0.35 6.90 -4.49
CA GLN A 235 0.14 6.44 -5.87
C GLN A 235 0.23 7.60 -6.87
N LEU A 236 -0.26 8.79 -6.51
CA LEU A 236 -0.13 10.00 -7.32
C LEU A 236 1.34 10.27 -7.67
N VAL A 237 2.19 10.30 -6.67
CA VAL A 237 3.61 10.59 -6.88
C VAL A 237 4.33 9.44 -7.61
N ARG A 238 4.02 8.19 -7.28
CA ARG A 238 4.71 7.03 -7.86
C ARG A 238 4.47 6.85 -9.34
N PHE A 239 3.27 7.17 -9.83
CA PHE A 239 2.81 6.76 -11.16
C PHE A 239 2.27 7.87 -12.05
N THR A 240 2.25 9.13 -11.59
CA THR A 240 1.77 10.27 -12.37
C THR A 240 2.86 11.33 -12.56
N PRO A 241 2.65 12.32 -13.43
CA PRO A 241 3.60 13.43 -13.62
C PRO A 241 3.96 14.20 -12.35
N ILE A 242 3.17 14.16 -11.29
CA ILE A 242 3.52 14.75 -9.98
C ILE A 242 4.87 14.22 -9.46
N GLY A 243 5.15 12.94 -9.69
CA GLY A 243 6.42 12.33 -9.30
C GLY A 243 7.57 12.60 -10.24
N GLY A 244 7.32 13.30 -11.34
CA GLY A 244 8.29 13.64 -12.36
C GLY A 244 8.05 12.97 -13.71
N VAL A 245 8.71 13.52 -14.72
CA VAL A 245 8.75 12.99 -16.09
C VAL A 245 10.20 13.04 -16.54
N ALA A 246 10.74 11.93 -17.03
CA ALA A 246 12.11 11.83 -17.50
C ALA A 246 12.18 11.14 -18.86
N MET A 247 13.16 11.53 -19.67
CA MET A 247 13.54 10.83 -20.89
C MET A 247 14.68 9.85 -20.55
N ILE A 248 14.47 8.57 -20.74
CA ILE A 248 15.47 7.52 -20.49
C ILE A 248 15.53 6.66 -21.75
N ASN A 249 16.70 6.59 -22.37
CA ASN A 249 16.94 5.84 -23.63
C ASN A 249 15.97 6.18 -24.77
N GLY A 250 15.55 7.45 -24.86
CA GLY A 250 14.59 7.89 -25.88
C GLY A 250 13.13 7.62 -25.55
N GLU A 251 12.84 6.93 -24.44
CA GLU A 251 11.47 6.70 -23.96
C GLU A 251 11.10 7.67 -22.84
N GLN A 252 9.86 8.15 -22.88
CA GLN A 252 9.32 8.98 -21.82
C GLN A 252 8.80 8.11 -20.67
N VAL A 253 9.40 8.26 -19.51
CA VAL A 253 9.00 7.58 -18.28
C VAL A 253 8.35 8.56 -17.31
N VAL A 254 7.19 8.20 -16.78
CA VAL A 254 6.36 9.07 -15.93
C VAL A 254 6.16 8.44 -14.55
N GLY A 255 6.34 9.26 -13.51
CA GLY A 255 6.15 8.88 -12.12
C GLY A 255 7.44 8.43 -11.44
N ALA A 256 7.62 8.89 -10.21
CA ALA A 256 8.84 8.71 -9.43
C ALA A 256 9.33 7.26 -9.37
N LEU A 257 8.42 6.30 -9.12
CA LEU A 257 8.78 4.90 -9.01
C LEU A 257 9.13 4.26 -10.36
N ASN A 258 8.41 4.62 -11.42
CA ASN A 258 8.70 4.12 -12.76
C ASN A 258 10.06 4.62 -13.24
N ILE A 259 10.34 5.92 -13.05
CA ILE A 259 11.65 6.52 -13.39
C ILE A 259 12.76 5.82 -12.62
N PHE A 260 12.60 5.66 -11.30
CA PHE A 260 13.56 4.96 -10.47
C PHE A 260 13.81 3.53 -10.94
N ASN A 261 12.74 2.75 -11.19
CA ASN A 261 12.85 1.37 -11.65
C ASN A 261 13.52 1.26 -13.02
N GLN A 262 13.22 2.17 -13.94
CA GLN A 262 13.88 2.21 -15.25
C GLN A 262 15.38 2.50 -15.12
N LEU A 263 15.75 3.50 -14.31
CA LEU A 263 17.16 3.82 -14.05
C LEU A 263 17.92 2.67 -13.35
N LEU A 264 17.23 1.84 -12.55
CA LEU A 264 17.85 0.64 -11.98
C LEU A 264 18.26 -0.37 -13.07
N THR A 265 17.69 -0.29 -14.26
CA THR A 265 18.03 -1.18 -15.37
C THR A 265 19.21 -0.70 -16.20
N GLU A 266 19.65 0.55 -15.99
CA GLU A 266 20.77 1.12 -16.71
C GLU A 266 22.11 0.70 -16.08
N SER A 267 23.12 0.52 -16.94
CA SER A 267 24.48 0.22 -16.48
C SER A 267 25.18 1.43 -15.87
N ASP A 268 24.86 2.64 -16.38
CA ASP A 268 25.36 3.93 -15.90
C ASP A 268 24.17 4.89 -15.77
N PRO A 269 23.40 4.82 -14.68
CA PRO A 269 22.20 5.63 -14.51
C PRO A 269 22.54 7.09 -14.24
N ASN A 270 21.80 8.01 -14.87
CA ASN A 270 21.91 9.43 -14.57
C ASN A 270 21.48 9.69 -13.11
N MET A 271 22.46 10.02 -12.26
CA MET A 271 22.24 10.20 -10.82
C MET A 271 21.43 11.46 -10.50
N ASP A 272 21.40 12.48 -11.34
CA ASP A 272 20.58 13.67 -11.11
C ASP A 272 19.10 13.35 -11.33
N ILE A 273 18.78 12.60 -12.39
CA ILE A 273 17.42 12.09 -12.61
C ILE A 273 17.03 11.10 -11.48
N MET A 274 17.97 10.26 -11.03
CA MET A 274 17.77 9.34 -9.93
C MET A 274 17.42 10.06 -8.63
N ARG A 275 18.16 11.13 -8.26
CA ARG A 275 17.88 11.95 -7.06
C ARG A 275 16.53 12.64 -7.13
N GLU A 276 16.20 13.19 -8.32
CA GLU A 276 14.92 13.83 -8.55
C GLU A 276 13.75 12.83 -8.39
N ALA A 277 13.87 11.64 -8.96
CA ALA A 277 12.86 10.61 -8.85
C ALA A 277 12.70 10.09 -7.41
N THR A 278 13.80 9.91 -6.68
CA THR A 278 13.75 9.30 -5.34
C THR A 278 13.30 10.24 -4.23
N ARG A 279 13.24 11.57 -4.47
CA ARG A 279 12.89 12.57 -3.43
C ARG A 279 11.55 12.32 -2.73
N PHE A 280 10.61 11.62 -3.36
CA PHE A 280 9.30 11.25 -2.80
C PHE A 280 9.19 9.77 -2.44
N LEU A 281 10.27 9.00 -2.54
CA LEU A 281 10.28 7.55 -2.30
C LEU A 281 10.83 7.20 -0.91
N ALA A 282 11.44 6.03 -0.79
CA ALA A 282 11.87 5.45 0.48
C ALA A 282 12.86 6.32 1.28
N GLN A 283 13.74 7.08 0.59
CA GLN A 283 14.79 7.87 1.26
C GLN A 283 14.26 8.78 2.37
N GLY A 284 13.14 9.47 2.11
CA GLY A 284 12.53 10.36 3.10
C GLY A 284 11.92 9.64 4.30
N LYS A 285 11.65 8.35 4.17
CA LYS A 285 11.02 7.53 5.20
C LYS A 285 12.04 6.91 6.17
N ILE A 286 13.23 6.60 5.69
CA ILE A 286 14.26 5.87 6.44
C ILE A 286 14.58 6.51 7.81
N PRO A 287 14.86 7.82 7.94
CA PRO A 287 15.24 8.40 9.23
C PRO A 287 14.20 8.20 10.32
N PHE A 288 12.92 8.36 10.01
CA PHE A 288 11.89 8.22 11.05
C PHE A 288 11.35 6.78 11.17
N MET A 289 11.32 5.97 10.11
CA MET A 289 10.81 4.60 10.18
C MET A 289 11.81 3.61 10.77
N VAL A 290 13.10 3.75 10.41
CA VAL A 290 14.17 2.86 10.88
C VAL A 290 14.68 3.28 12.26
N PHE A 291 14.70 4.57 12.55
CA PHE A 291 15.31 5.09 13.78
C PHE A 291 14.30 5.75 14.72
N GLY A 292 13.51 6.71 14.21
CA GLY A 292 12.61 7.53 15.01
C GLY A 292 11.49 6.73 15.69
N LEU A 293 10.70 5.97 14.92
CA LEU A 293 9.56 5.21 15.46
C LEU A 293 9.97 4.06 16.39
N PRO A 294 11.04 3.28 16.15
CA PRO A 294 11.56 2.36 17.16
C PRO A 294 11.97 3.04 18.45
N ALA A 295 12.57 4.24 18.39
CA ALA A 295 12.89 5.03 19.56
C ALA A 295 11.63 5.55 20.30
N ALA A 296 10.55 5.89 19.55
CA ALA A 296 9.24 6.19 20.15
C ALA A 296 8.66 4.98 20.89
N CYS A 297 8.75 3.77 20.32
CA CYS A 297 8.36 2.53 21.01
C CYS A 297 9.15 2.34 22.31
N TYR A 298 10.45 2.58 22.28
CA TYR A 298 11.28 2.50 23.47
C TYR A 298 10.89 3.55 24.53
N ALA A 299 10.56 4.78 24.12
CA ALA A 299 10.04 5.82 25.02
C ALA A 299 8.71 5.42 25.66
N MET A 300 7.76 4.89 24.88
CA MET A 300 6.48 4.37 25.37
C MET A 300 6.70 3.23 26.37
N TYR A 301 7.56 2.27 26.06
CA TYR A 301 7.93 1.19 26.99
C TYR A 301 8.53 1.70 28.31
N LYS A 302 9.45 2.67 28.24
CA LYS A 302 10.10 3.24 29.45
C LYS A 302 9.11 3.99 30.34
N THR A 303 8.10 4.62 29.75
CA THR A 303 7.07 5.40 30.45
C THR A 303 5.87 4.57 30.89
N ALA A 304 5.74 3.32 30.47
CA ALA A 304 4.67 2.41 30.89
C ALA A 304 4.70 2.14 32.40
N ARG A 305 3.54 1.92 33.01
CA ARG A 305 3.41 1.58 34.44
C ARG A 305 4.17 0.28 34.75
N PRO A 306 4.78 0.14 35.95
CA PRO A 306 5.62 -1.02 36.28
C PRO A 306 4.94 -2.37 36.03
N GLY A 307 3.66 -2.52 36.39
CA GLY A 307 2.89 -3.76 36.21
C GLY A 307 2.57 -4.10 34.75
N GLU A 308 2.56 -3.10 33.86
CA GLU A 308 2.21 -3.26 32.44
C GLU A 308 3.43 -3.50 31.53
N LYS A 309 4.64 -3.29 32.02
CA LYS A 309 5.88 -3.36 31.21
C LYS A 309 6.07 -4.68 30.50
N THR A 310 5.76 -5.80 31.15
CA THR A 310 5.92 -7.14 30.53
C THR A 310 4.97 -7.31 29.36
N ARG A 311 3.72 -6.88 29.52
CA ARG A 311 2.67 -6.96 28.49
C ARG A 311 3.02 -6.12 27.28
N VAL A 312 3.36 -4.84 27.49
CA VAL A 312 3.60 -3.91 26.37
C VAL A 312 4.96 -4.11 25.70
N LYS A 313 5.93 -4.77 26.36
CA LYS A 313 7.26 -5.02 25.79
C LYS A 313 7.18 -5.80 24.50
N ALA A 314 6.44 -6.91 24.48
CA ALA A 314 6.32 -7.76 23.30
C ALA A 314 5.61 -7.03 22.14
N LEU A 315 4.52 -6.31 22.46
CA LEU A 315 3.77 -5.52 21.49
C LEU A 315 4.63 -4.43 20.84
N LEU A 316 5.27 -3.59 21.66
CA LEU A 316 6.06 -2.47 21.16
C LEU A 316 7.34 -2.93 20.45
N LEU A 317 7.94 -4.05 20.89
CA LEU A 317 9.09 -4.63 20.21
C LEU A 317 8.71 -5.18 18.83
N ALA A 318 7.61 -5.92 18.73
CA ALA A 318 7.12 -6.43 17.44
C ALA A 318 6.80 -5.29 16.45
N ALA A 319 6.15 -4.23 16.93
CA ALA A 319 5.85 -3.05 16.12
C ALA A 319 7.14 -2.31 15.69
N ALA A 320 8.12 -2.17 16.62
CA ALA A 320 9.43 -1.55 16.32
C ALA A 320 10.21 -2.36 15.27
N ILE A 321 10.22 -3.70 15.37
CA ILE A 321 10.87 -4.57 14.38
C ILE A 321 10.19 -4.44 13.02
N ALA A 322 8.86 -4.41 12.95
CA ALA A 322 8.13 -4.24 11.70
C ALA A 322 8.46 -2.90 11.02
N SER A 323 8.48 -1.79 11.78
CA SER A 323 8.88 -0.48 11.28
C SER A 323 10.34 -0.47 10.82
N PHE A 324 11.24 -0.99 11.64
CA PHE A 324 12.67 -1.06 11.34
C PHE A 324 12.95 -1.87 10.06
N THR A 325 12.42 -3.10 9.96
CA THR A 325 12.76 -4.02 8.86
C THR A 325 12.07 -3.65 7.56
N THR A 326 10.74 -3.49 7.60
CA THR A 326 9.91 -3.36 6.41
C THR A 326 9.29 -1.97 6.20
N GLY A 327 9.39 -1.06 7.17
CA GLY A 327 8.74 0.25 7.09
C GLY A 327 7.21 0.20 7.32
N ILE A 328 6.68 -0.85 7.94
CA ILE A 328 5.26 -0.92 8.33
C ILE A 328 5.11 -0.17 9.66
N THR A 329 4.49 0.99 9.63
CA THR A 329 4.45 1.94 10.76
C THR A 329 3.11 2.01 11.48
N GLU A 330 2.04 1.55 10.85
CA GLU A 330 0.67 1.67 11.34
C GLU A 330 0.48 1.12 12.78
N PRO A 331 1.08 -0.01 13.19
CA PRO A 331 0.94 -0.49 14.57
C PRO A 331 1.50 0.47 15.61
N ILE A 332 2.56 1.22 15.27
CA ILE A 332 3.14 2.23 16.16
C ILE A 332 2.30 3.51 16.10
N GLU A 333 2.02 4.00 14.90
CA GLU A 333 1.31 5.26 14.68
C GLU A 333 -0.06 5.24 15.35
N PHE A 334 -0.85 4.17 15.18
CA PHE A 334 -2.16 4.04 15.81
C PHE A 334 -2.11 3.93 17.33
N SER A 335 -0.96 3.62 17.92
CA SER A 335 -0.79 3.60 19.37
C SER A 335 -0.73 5.01 20.00
N PHE A 336 -0.47 6.06 19.20
CA PHE A 336 -0.38 7.43 19.72
C PHE A 336 -1.23 8.47 18.95
N ILE A 337 -1.58 8.23 17.68
CA ILE A 337 -2.32 9.21 16.85
C ILE A 337 -3.61 9.66 17.52
N PHE A 338 -4.42 8.71 18.05
CA PHE A 338 -5.71 9.00 18.62
C PHE A 338 -5.65 9.48 20.07
N VAL A 339 -4.58 9.18 20.78
CA VAL A 339 -4.42 9.53 22.20
C VAL A 339 -3.63 10.81 22.43
N SER A 340 -2.89 11.27 21.42
CA SER A 340 -2.07 12.48 21.53
C SER A 340 -1.90 13.22 20.21
N PRO A 341 -2.78 14.21 19.91
CA PRO A 341 -2.62 15.07 18.72
C PRO A 341 -1.26 15.75 18.64
N ILE A 342 -0.64 16.07 19.80
CA ILE A 342 0.67 16.72 19.84
C ILE A 342 1.77 15.78 19.31
N LEU A 343 1.77 14.52 19.72
CA LEU A 343 2.73 13.53 19.19
C LEU A 343 2.48 13.26 17.72
N PHE A 344 1.22 13.27 17.29
CA PHE A 344 0.86 13.10 15.89
C PHE A 344 1.35 14.26 15.01
N ILE A 345 1.12 15.51 15.43
CA ILE A 345 1.62 16.69 14.71
C ILE A 345 3.15 16.70 14.68
N PHE A 346 3.80 16.40 15.82
CA PHE A 346 5.25 16.26 15.88
C PHE A 346 5.74 15.23 14.85
N HIS A 347 5.12 14.05 14.79
CA HIS A 347 5.47 12.99 13.85
C HIS A 347 5.31 13.44 12.40
N ALA A 348 4.21 14.13 12.06
CA ALA A 348 3.97 14.65 10.72
C ALA A 348 5.03 15.69 10.30
N ILE A 349 5.37 16.62 11.19
CA ILE A 349 6.43 17.62 10.95
C ILE A 349 7.79 16.92 10.76
N MET A 350 8.13 15.98 11.61
CA MET A 350 9.38 15.23 11.51
C MET A 350 9.46 14.42 10.23
N SER A 351 8.35 13.84 9.77
CA SER A 351 8.30 13.19 8.46
C SER A 351 8.59 14.18 7.33
N GLY A 352 7.93 15.31 7.30
CA GLY A 352 8.20 16.37 6.31
C GLY A 352 9.67 16.81 6.32
N LEU A 353 10.23 17.06 7.50
CA LEU A 353 11.65 17.41 7.66
C LEU A 353 12.57 16.28 7.17
N SER A 354 12.22 15.02 7.42
CA SER A 354 12.99 13.87 6.95
C SER A 354 13.08 13.85 5.42
N PHE A 355 11.96 13.95 4.74
CA PHE A 355 11.91 14.02 3.29
C PHE A 355 12.73 15.20 2.74
N MET A 356 12.55 16.38 3.32
CA MET A 356 13.29 17.59 2.92
C MET A 356 14.80 17.45 3.13
N LEU A 357 15.23 16.96 4.29
CA LEU A 357 16.66 16.78 4.60
C LEU A 357 17.31 15.74 3.67
N MET A 358 16.66 14.61 3.40
CA MET A 358 17.19 13.62 2.48
C MET A 358 17.33 14.18 1.06
N ASN A 359 16.37 14.96 0.61
CA ASN A 359 16.44 15.65 -0.68
C ASN A 359 17.60 16.65 -0.73
N LEU A 360 17.75 17.51 0.28
CA LEU A 360 18.82 18.52 0.35
C LEU A 360 20.21 17.89 0.45
N LEU A 361 20.35 16.75 1.10
CA LEU A 361 21.60 16.00 1.24
C LEU A 361 21.91 15.12 0.02
N GLY A 362 21.06 15.14 -1.01
CA GLY A 362 21.27 14.39 -2.25
C GLY A 362 21.21 12.87 -2.08
N VAL A 363 20.51 12.38 -1.03
CA VAL A 363 20.29 10.96 -0.84
C VAL A 363 19.45 10.43 -1.99
N SER A 364 19.76 9.24 -2.52
CA SER A 364 19.01 8.62 -3.61
C SER A 364 18.72 7.14 -3.33
N ILE A 365 17.77 6.92 -2.40
CA ILE A 365 17.30 5.60 -2.02
C ILE A 365 15.84 5.47 -2.45
N GLY A 366 15.58 4.67 -3.45
CA GLY A 366 14.26 4.49 -4.02
C GLY A 366 13.42 3.42 -3.30
N ASN A 367 12.48 2.82 -4.04
CA ASN A 367 11.46 1.90 -3.58
C ASN A 367 10.37 2.57 -2.71
N VAL A 368 9.49 1.78 -2.11
CA VAL A 368 8.20 2.27 -1.59
C VAL A 368 8.07 2.26 -0.07
N GLN A 369 8.81 1.40 0.64
CA GLN A 369 8.57 1.12 2.05
C GLN A 369 9.35 2.03 3.01
N GLY A 370 10.68 2.08 2.90
CA GLY A 370 11.53 2.92 3.74
C GLY A 370 12.04 2.22 5.00
N GLY A 371 12.06 0.89 5.04
CA GLY A 371 12.68 0.10 6.10
C GLY A 371 14.17 -0.14 5.88
N ALA A 372 14.79 -0.87 6.82
CA ALA A 372 16.21 -1.25 6.74
C ALA A 372 16.53 -2.12 5.51
N ILE A 373 15.55 -2.85 4.99
CA ILE A 373 15.69 -3.61 3.73
C ILE A 373 15.94 -2.64 2.57
N ASP A 374 15.15 -1.56 2.46
CA ASP A 374 15.33 -0.57 1.40
C ASP A 374 16.65 0.20 1.55
N LEU A 375 17.02 0.55 2.77
CA LEU A 375 18.33 1.14 3.06
C LEU A 375 19.48 0.20 2.64
N GLY A 376 19.37 -1.09 2.92
CA GLY A 376 20.36 -2.08 2.54
C GLY A 376 20.47 -2.25 1.02
N VAL A 377 19.35 -2.58 0.37
CA VAL A 377 19.32 -2.95 -1.05
C VAL A 377 19.57 -1.76 -1.96
N PHE A 378 18.88 -0.63 -1.71
CA PHE A 378 18.90 0.54 -2.61
C PHE A 378 19.86 1.64 -2.15
N GLY A 379 20.39 1.56 -0.94
CA GLY A 379 21.39 2.48 -0.40
C GLY A 379 22.76 1.82 -0.33
N ILE A 380 22.99 0.99 0.69
CA ILE A 380 24.32 0.45 1.03
C ILE A 380 24.90 -0.39 -0.12
N LEU A 381 24.15 -1.35 -0.65
CA LEU A 381 24.61 -2.22 -1.73
C LEU A 381 24.85 -1.51 -3.06
N ARG A 382 24.21 -0.36 -3.27
CA ARG A 382 24.45 0.45 -4.47
C ARG A 382 25.67 1.37 -4.36
N GLY A 383 26.25 1.50 -3.18
CA GLY A 383 27.48 2.25 -2.98
C GLY A 383 27.29 3.69 -2.50
N LEU A 384 28.41 4.42 -2.41
CA LEU A 384 28.46 5.76 -1.80
C LEU A 384 27.77 6.84 -2.63
N GLU A 385 27.55 6.63 -3.92
CA GLU A 385 26.86 7.56 -4.81
C GLU A 385 25.40 7.82 -4.40
N THR A 386 24.77 6.87 -3.69
CA THR A 386 23.43 7.02 -3.14
C THR A 386 23.37 7.92 -1.92
N GLN A 387 24.50 8.33 -1.36
CA GLN A 387 24.62 9.15 -0.14
C GLN A 387 23.89 8.54 1.07
N TRP A 388 23.76 7.21 1.13
CA TRP A 388 22.97 6.47 2.14
C TRP A 388 23.41 6.77 3.59
N PHE A 389 24.66 7.09 3.81
CA PHE A 389 25.22 7.38 5.15
C PHE A 389 24.56 8.60 5.80
N PHE A 390 24.09 9.59 5.01
CA PHE A 390 23.31 10.70 5.55
C PHE A 390 21.98 10.25 6.14
N ALA A 391 21.31 9.25 5.53
CA ALA A 391 20.09 8.71 6.08
C ALA A 391 20.31 8.07 7.46
N VAL A 392 21.48 7.45 7.69
CA VAL A 392 21.87 6.89 9.00
C VAL A 392 22.20 7.99 9.99
N ILE A 393 23.01 8.99 9.60
CA ILE A 393 23.39 10.11 10.48
C ILE A 393 22.15 10.88 10.95
N VAL A 394 21.28 11.28 10.02
CA VAL A 394 20.03 11.95 10.35
C VAL A 394 19.11 11.03 11.14
N GLY A 395 19.08 9.73 10.81
CA GLY A 395 18.32 8.73 11.54
C GLY A 395 18.68 8.63 13.02
N ILE A 396 19.98 8.64 13.34
CA ILE A 396 20.44 8.66 14.73
C ILE A 396 19.92 9.91 15.46
N PHE A 397 19.99 11.08 14.83
CA PHE A 397 19.40 12.30 15.40
C PHE A 397 17.89 12.15 15.64
N TYR A 398 17.18 11.53 14.68
CA TYR A 398 15.74 11.24 14.80
C TYR A 398 15.43 10.30 15.97
N ALA A 399 16.28 9.28 16.22
CA ALA A 399 16.10 8.40 17.36
C ALA A 399 16.13 9.18 18.69
N PHE A 400 17.09 10.09 18.85
CA PHE A 400 17.16 10.95 20.03
C PHE A 400 15.94 11.88 20.12
N ALA A 401 15.60 12.58 19.04
CA ALA A 401 14.47 13.52 19.01
C ALA A 401 13.15 12.83 19.39
N TYR A 402 12.85 11.68 18.75
CA TYR A 402 11.64 10.91 19.06
C TYR A 402 11.63 10.39 20.50
N TYR A 403 12.73 9.83 20.97
CA TYR A 403 12.81 9.33 22.36
C TYR A 403 12.52 10.44 23.37
N PHE A 404 13.21 11.58 23.27
CA PHE A 404 13.07 12.65 24.25
C PHE A 404 11.71 13.34 24.16
N VAL A 405 11.20 13.63 22.95
CA VAL A 405 9.91 14.28 22.78
C VAL A 405 8.78 13.35 23.25
N PHE A 406 8.77 12.09 22.82
CA PHE A 406 7.76 11.12 23.26
C PHE A 406 7.78 10.96 24.79
N LYS A 407 8.94 10.68 25.38
CA LYS A 407 9.08 10.54 26.84
C LYS A 407 8.56 11.78 27.57
N THR A 408 8.97 12.97 27.15
CA THR A 408 8.61 14.22 27.82
C THR A 408 7.11 14.52 27.69
N VAL A 409 6.54 14.38 26.49
CA VAL A 409 5.12 14.63 26.26
C VAL A 409 4.26 13.62 27.00
N ILE A 410 4.61 12.32 26.95
CA ILE A 410 3.87 11.26 27.65
C ILE A 410 3.83 11.55 29.17
N LEU A 411 4.97 11.90 29.76
CA LEU A 411 5.03 12.15 31.21
C LEU A 411 4.36 13.47 31.60
N ARG A 412 4.63 14.58 30.87
CA ARG A 412 4.08 15.90 31.23
C ARG A 412 2.58 16.02 30.96
N ARG A 413 2.06 15.39 29.91
CA ARG A 413 0.66 15.43 29.52
C ARG A 413 -0.14 14.21 29.96
N ASN A 414 0.48 13.29 30.69
CA ASN A 414 -0.12 12.02 31.13
C ASN A 414 -0.84 11.28 29.99
N VAL A 415 -0.17 11.19 28.82
CA VAL A 415 -0.75 10.58 27.62
C VAL A 415 -0.99 9.08 27.83
N LYS A 416 -2.15 8.59 27.42
CA LYS A 416 -2.59 7.20 27.59
C LYS A 416 -2.05 6.28 26.47
N THR A 417 -0.74 6.28 26.31
CA THR A 417 -0.05 5.34 25.41
C THR A 417 -0.07 3.91 25.97
N PRO A 418 0.27 2.86 25.17
CA PRO A 418 0.26 1.49 25.63
C PRO A 418 0.98 1.30 26.98
N GLY A 419 0.27 0.67 27.94
CA GLY A 419 0.72 0.49 29.33
C GLY A 419 0.49 1.69 30.26
N ARG A 420 -0.28 2.68 29.81
CA ARG A 420 -0.72 3.84 30.60
C ARG A 420 -2.23 4.10 30.51
N GLU A 421 -2.98 3.16 29.94
CA GLU A 421 -4.43 3.19 29.83
C GLU A 421 -5.07 3.27 31.23
N ASP A 422 -6.29 3.84 31.34
CA ASP A 422 -7.02 3.85 32.61
C ASP A 422 -7.53 2.46 32.98
N GLU A 423 -7.58 2.14 34.28
CA GLU A 423 -7.96 0.81 34.77
C GLU A 423 -9.44 0.44 34.54
N THR A 424 -10.24 1.35 34.00
CA THR A 424 -11.69 1.21 33.83
C THR A 424 -12.12 0.53 32.52
N GLU A 425 -11.20 0.26 31.58
CA GLU A 425 -11.48 -0.61 30.42
C GLU A 425 -10.37 -1.65 30.30
N PRO A 426 -10.65 -2.93 30.56
CA PRO A 426 -9.68 -3.98 30.31
C PRO A 426 -9.59 -4.27 28.81
N VAL A 427 -8.81 -3.46 28.07
CA VAL A 427 -8.26 -3.91 26.81
C VAL A 427 -7.14 -4.88 27.15
N VAL A 428 -7.48 -6.09 27.43
CA VAL A 428 -6.55 -7.16 27.74
C VAL A 428 -5.85 -7.59 26.46
N MET A 429 -4.73 -6.97 26.12
CA MET A 429 -3.75 -7.58 25.24
C MET A 429 -2.84 -8.49 26.06
N THR A 430 -3.26 -9.69 26.29
CA THR A 430 -2.38 -10.75 26.83
C THR A 430 -1.62 -11.38 25.67
N ALA A 431 -0.32 -11.10 25.61
CA ALA A 431 0.59 -12.01 24.92
C ALA A 431 0.60 -13.33 25.70
N SER A 432 -0.12 -14.33 25.20
CA SER A 432 -0.08 -15.67 25.79
C SER A 432 1.28 -16.29 25.55
N ASN A 433 1.94 -16.63 26.65
CA ASN A 433 3.08 -17.54 26.65
C ASN A 433 2.69 -18.82 25.92
N ASN A 434 3.51 -19.22 24.95
CA ASN A 434 3.53 -20.57 24.42
C ASN A 434 3.85 -21.57 25.54
N ALA A 435 2.81 -22.11 26.15
CA ALA A 435 2.88 -23.32 26.94
C ALA A 435 1.82 -24.28 26.41
N GLY A 436 2.25 -25.20 25.52
CA GLY A 436 1.69 -26.52 25.32
C GLY A 436 0.22 -26.59 24.90
N ILE A 437 -0.07 -26.38 23.61
CA ILE A 437 -1.22 -27.02 22.96
C ILE A 437 -0.66 -27.83 21.82
N SER A 438 -0.69 -29.14 21.99
CA SER A 438 -0.37 -30.13 20.97
C SER A 438 -1.54 -30.19 19.98
N SER A 439 -1.18 -30.29 18.69
CA SER A 439 -2.00 -30.49 17.50
C SER A 439 -2.71 -29.28 16.90
N THR A 440 -2.34 -28.99 15.66
CA THR A 440 -2.74 -27.83 14.85
C THR A 440 -4.21 -27.84 14.38
N SER A 441 -4.95 -28.91 14.57
CA SER A 441 -6.35 -29.08 14.20
C SER A 441 -7.34 -28.64 15.29
N ASP A 442 -6.87 -28.45 16.52
CA ASP A 442 -7.73 -28.27 17.70
C ASP A 442 -8.13 -26.80 17.98
N ILE A 443 -7.35 -25.84 17.49
CA ILE A 443 -7.59 -24.42 17.79
C ILE A 443 -8.82 -23.85 17.07
N GLY A 444 -9.08 -24.29 15.84
CA GLY A 444 -10.26 -23.86 15.06
C GLY A 444 -11.56 -24.32 15.71
N THR A 445 -11.62 -25.59 16.10
CA THR A 445 -12.78 -26.17 16.80
C THR A 445 -13.02 -25.54 18.16
N THR A 446 -11.97 -25.24 18.91
CA THR A 446 -12.07 -24.55 20.19
C THR A 446 -12.65 -23.14 20.02
N ILE A 447 -12.20 -22.39 18.99
CA ILE A 447 -12.73 -21.05 18.70
C ILE A 447 -14.20 -21.13 18.25
N VAL A 448 -14.57 -22.06 17.36
CA VAL A 448 -15.96 -22.26 16.92
C VAL A 448 -16.87 -22.59 18.11
N THR A 449 -16.43 -23.45 19.00
CA THR A 449 -17.18 -23.77 20.23
C THR A 449 -17.35 -22.54 21.11
N ALA A 450 -16.29 -21.76 21.32
CA ALA A 450 -16.31 -20.53 22.10
C ALA A 450 -17.16 -19.41 21.48
N LEU A 451 -17.41 -19.46 20.17
CA LEU A 451 -18.34 -18.58 19.46
C LEU A 451 -19.80 -19.01 19.53
N GLY A 452 -20.09 -20.08 20.24
CA GLY A 452 -21.45 -20.64 20.39
C GLY A 452 -21.80 -21.71 19.37
N GLY A 453 -20.79 -22.30 18.70
CA GLY A 453 -20.96 -23.37 17.70
C GLY A 453 -21.05 -22.84 16.27
N ALA A 454 -20.85 -23.72 15.28
CA ALA A 454 -20.91 -23.39 13.87
C ALA A 454 -22.24 -22.76 13.43
N GLU A 455 -23.35 -23.23 14.02
CA GLU A 455 -24.71 -22.72 13.76
C GLU A 455 -24.89 -21.25 14.18
N ASN A 456 -24.07 -20.75 15.11
CA ASN A 456 -24.10 -19.37 15.54
C ASN A 456 -23.29 -18.43 14.60
N ILE A 457 -22.51 -18.97 13.68
CA ILE A 457 -21.62 -18.20 12.80
C ILE A 457 -22.30 -18.03 11.44
N GLN A 458 -22.59 -16.77 11.07
CA GLN A 458 -23.14 -16.43 9.74
C GLN A 458 -22.05 -16.08 8.72
N SER A 459 -20.99 -15.39 9.15
CA SER A 459 -19.85 -15.12 8.28
C SER A 459 -18.57 -14.93 9.08
N ILE A 460 -17.45 -15.31 8.47
CA ILE A 460 -16.10 -15.17 9.02
C ILE A 460 -15.26 -14.41 8.00
N ASP A 461 -14.73 -13.25 8.40
CA ASP A 461 -13.76 -12.46 7.65
C ASP A 461 -12.64 -12.03 8.61
N ASN A 462 -11.57 -11.45 8.09
CA ASN A 462 -10.51 -10.90 8.93
C ASN A 462 -9.93 -9.61 8.33
N CYS A 463 -9.41 -8.74 9.18
CA CYS A 463 -8.48 -7.70 8.79
C CYS A 463 -7.06 -8.12 9.23
N PHE A 464 -6.10 -7.22 9.18
CA PHE A 464 -4.70 -7.54 9.49
C PHE A 464 -4.46 -8.08 10.92
N THR A 465 -5.33 -7.72 11.88
CA THR A 465 -5.15 -8.10 13.30
C THR A 465 -6.39 -8.70 13.95
N ARG A 466 -7.55 -8.69 13.29
CA ARG A 466 -8.83 -9.06 13.90
C ARG A 466 -9.62 -10.04 13.06
N LEU A 467 -10.11 -11.08 13.68
CA LEU A 467 -11.17 -11.93 13.15
C LEU A 467 -12.49 -11.16 13.25
N ARG A 468 -13.20 -11.01 12.15
CA ARG A 468 -14.48 -10.32 12.04
C ARG A 468 -15.57 -11.34 11.83
N LEU A 469 -16.55 -11.33 12.70
CA LEU A 469 -17.60 -12.35 12.76
C LEU A 469 -18.96 -11.66 12.69
N VAL A 470 -19.84 -12.23 11.88
CA VAL A 470 -21.27 -11.98 11.98
C VAL A 470 -21.88 -13.24 12.56
N LEU A 471 -22.51 -13.10 13.72
CA LEU A 471 -23.13 -14.18 14.48
C LEU A 471 -24.65 -14.10 14.40
N VAL A 472 -25.33 -15.17 14.75
CA VAL A 472 -26.79 -15.18 14.96
C VAL A 472 -27.10 -14.45 16.26
N ASP A 473 -26.30 -14.72 17.33
CA ASP A 473 -26.47 -14.20 18.67
C ASP A 473 -25.10 -14.05 19.35
N SER A 474 -24.70 -12.80 19.63
CA SER A 474 -23.43 -12.49 20.26
C SER A 474 -23.37 -12.81 21.76
N GLU A 475 -24.54 -13.04 22.43
CA GLU A 475 -24.59 -13.43 23.85
C GLU A 475 -24.02 -14.84 24.08
N LYS A 476 -24.05 -15.71 23.06
CA LYS A 476 -23.50 -17.08 23.12
C LYS A 476 -21.95 -17.11 23.10
N VAL A 477 -21.29 -15.98 22.92
CA VAL A 477 -19.83 -15.92 22.85
C VAL A 477 -19.20 -16.02 24.23
N ASP A 478 -18.41 -17.07 24.45
CA ASP A 478 -17.56 -17.23 25.63
C ASP A 478 -16.23 -16.51 25.44
N GLU A 479 -16.16 -15.27 25.95
CA GLU A 479 -14.95 -14.45 25.88
C GLU A 479 -13.75 -15.03 26.62
N LYS A 480 -13.99 -15.80 27.71
CA LYS A 480 -12.91 -16.43 28.49
C LYS A 480 -12.27 -17.55 27.69
N ALA A 481 -13.09 -18.37 27.04
CA ALA A 481 -12.62 -19.43 26.17
C ALA A 481 -11.85 -18.86 24.96
N LEU A 482 -12.34 -17.79 24.31
CA LEU A 482 -11.62 -17.11 23.22
C LEU A 482 -10.28 -16.54 23.68
N LYS A 483 -10.20 -15.94 24.85
CA LYS A 483 -8.94 -15.46 25.42
C LYS A 483 -7.96 -16.62 25.69
N ALA A 484 -8.44 -17.78 26.10
CA ALA A 484 -7.60 -18.97 26.30
C ALA A 484 -6.98 -19.49 24.97
N THR A 485 -7.58 -19.20 23.80
CA THR A 485 -7.01 -19.53 22.49
C THR A 485 -5.95 -18.53 22.01
N GLY A 486 -5.59 -17.55 22.82
CA GLY A 486 -4.60 -16.52 22.48
C GLY A 486 -5.21 -15.22 21.90
N ALA A 487 -6.52 -15.05 21.98
CA ALA A 487 -7.16 -13.79 21.62
C ALA A 487 -6.76 -12.68 22.62
N ALA A 488 -6.26 -11.58 22.09
CA ALA A 488 -5.89 -10.41 22.87
C ALA A 488 -7.12 -9.63 23.39
N GLY A 489 -8.27 -9.76 22.72
CA GLY A 489 -9.52 -9.13 23.13
C GLY A 489 -10.68 -9.56 22.25
N VAL A 490 -11.90 -9.42 22.80
CA VAL A 490 -13.17 -9.65 22.11
C VAL A 490 -13.98 -8.37 22.20
N MET A 491 -14.51 -7.90 21.08
CA MET A 491 -15.30 -6.67 20.97
C MET A 491 -16.66 -7.02 20.36
N LYS A 492 -17.73 -6.84 21.12
CA LYS A 492 -19.12 -6.95 20.66
C LYS A 492 -19.58 -5.53 20.27
N PHE A 493 -20.00 -5.33 19.02
CA PHE A 493 -20.48 -4.04 18.53
C PHE A 493 -22.00 -3.93 18.60
N ASP A 494 -22.66 -5.07 18.40
CA ASP A 494 -24.10 -5.24 18.50
C ASP A 494 -24.43 -6.72 18.73
N ASP A 495 -25.70 -7.07 18.70
CA ASP A 495 -26.18 -8.45 18.94
C ASP A 495 -25.67 -9.49 17.93
N LYS A 496 -25.00 -9.05 16.84
CA LYS A 496 -24.52 -9.92 15.76
C LYS A 496 -23.06 -9.74 15.40
N ASN A 497 -22.53 -8.53 15.52
CA ASN A 497 -21.20 -8.20 15.06
C ASN A 497 -20.17 -8.31 16.19
N VAL A 498 -19.23 -9.25 16.04
CA VAL A 498 -18.16 -9.51 16.99
C VAL A 498 -16.80 -9.46 16.30
N GLN A 499 -15.81 -8.85 16.94
CA GLN A 499 -14.44 -8.89 16.50
C GLN A 499 -13.54 -9.48 17.58
N VAL A 500 -12.66 -10.42 17.18
CA VAL A 500 -11.71 -11.07 18.07
C VAL A 500 -10.29 -10.71 17.61
N VAL A 501 -9.50 -10.16 18.51
CA VAL A 501 -8.15 -9.64 18.21
C VAL A 501 -7.13 -10.74 18.39
N TYR A 502 -6.49 -11.21 17.31
CA TYR A 502 -5.43 -12.21 17.32
C TYR A 502 -4.06 -11.68 16.89
N GLY A 503 -4.01 -10.43 16.40
CA GLY A 503 -2.77 -9.85 15.86
C GLY A 503 -2.43 -10.37 14.46
N PRO A 504 -1.15 -10.27 14.01
CA PRO A 504 -0.74 -10.58 12.62
C PRO A 504 -1.00 -12.03 12.17
N GLN A 505 -1.20 -12.95 13.10
CA GLN A 505 -1.49 -14.36 12.83
C GLN A 505 -2.97 -14.65 12.51
N VAL A 506 -3.82 -13.64 12.53
CA VAL A 506 -5.28 -13.76 12.38
C VAL A 506 -5.71 -14.45 11.08
N GLU A 507 -4.96 -14.28 9.99
CA GLU A 507 -5.27 -14.90 8.69
C GLU A 507 -5.23 -16.44 8.80
N GLY A 508 -4.16 -16.98 9.40
CA GLY A 508 -4.05 -18.42 9.66
C GLY A 508 -5.10 -18.96 10.63
N ILE A 509 -5.53 -18.13 11.59
CA ILE A 509 -6.61 -18.48 12.52
C ILE A 509 -7.96 -18.45 11.80
N ALA A 510 -8.23 -17.47 10.97
CA ALA A 510 -9.47 -17.37 10.20
C ALA A 510 -9.68 -18.59 9.30
N LEU A 511 -8.63 -19.08 8.64
CA LEU A 511 -8.69 -20.30 7.85
C LEU A 511 -9.08 -21.50 8.70
N LYS A 512 -8.42 -21.70 9.84
CA LYS A 512 -8.73 -22.81 10.76
C LYS A 512 -10.16 -22.75 11.33
N VAL A 513 -10.67 -21.54 11.59
CA VAL A 513 -12.04 -21.34 12.08
C VAL A 513 -13.05 -21.61 10.96
N LYS A 514 -12.77 -21.22 9.73
CA LYS A 514 -13.61 -21.54 8.57
C LYS A 514 -13.67 -23.04 8.32
N ASP A 515 -12.52 -23.71 8.36
CA ASP A 515 -12.44 -25.16 8.20
C ASP A 515 -13.24 -25.89 9.30
N ALA A 516 -13.08 -25.47 10.56
CA ALA A 516 -13.78 -26.04 11.70
C ALA A 516 -15.29 -25.76 11.72
N ALA A 517 -15.73 -24.64 11.12
CA ALA A 517 -17.13 -24.28 10.98
C ALA A 517 -17.78 -24.89 9.72
N ASN A 518 -17.05 -25.69 8.93
CA ASN A 518 -17.48 -26.19 7.60
C ASN A 518 -17.95 -25.07 6.65
N MET A 519 -17.38 -23.87 6.80
CA MET A 519 -17.62 -22.71 5.94
C MET A 519 -16.50 -22.58 4.89
N ALA A 520 -16.19 -23.66 4.19
CA ALA A 520 -15.30 -23.58 3.02
C ALA A 520 -15.97 -22.72 1.93
N GLU A 521 -15.15 -21.91 1.23
CA GLU A 521 -15.58 -20.93 0.22
C GLU A 521 -16.49 -21.49 -0.88
#